data_ecb287207b988541c3bc48972848a1f2
#
_entry.id   ecb287207b988541c3bc48972848a1f2
#
_cell.length_a   1.000
_cell.length_b   1.000
_cell.length_c   1.000
_cell.angle_alpha   90.00
_cell.angle_beta   90.00
_cell.angle_gamma   90.00
#
_symmetry.space_group_name_H-M   'P 1'
#
loop_
_entity.id
_entity.type
_entity.pdbx_description
1 polymer ?
#
loop_
_entity_poly.entity_id
_entity_poly.type
_entity_poly.pdbx_seq_one_letter_code
_entity_poly.pdbx_strand_id
1 'polypeptide(L)'
;MKILLLGEYSRLHNSLKEGLIALGHEVTIVGCGDKFKKFPVDYSIYARICNDNKIANFLFKGIRKVINLDLEKIEKAIRFYLLLPKLKGFNHVQLINSDALETYPILSRFLYKKLFKKIKSRSLLICGDETPIVDYWFQNELKYSVLTPYFEDNSLESQFQFPLKYRKKSYRKTFEWLNENCQKIITSDLDYEIPMQKMGFETTFIPNPINIDKIAFQNTEIKDKIVILLGINRLSYIKKGIIYFEKALEIIRERYADEIEIIVTENLPYNDYILQYNKATILLDQVFAYDQGYNALEAMAKGKVVFTGAETEFLNQYQLQEDEVCINALPDENQIAAKISFLIEHPEKIMKISKNARNFVEKEHDYKTIAAKYLTCWE
;
A
#
# COMPACT_ATOMS: atom_id res chain seq x y z
N MET A 1 19.87 -17.21 5.49
CA MET A 1 19.49 -17.36 4.05
C MET A 1 19.90 -16.12 3.27
N LYS A 2 20.07 -16.27 1.96
CA LYS A 2 20.21 -15.15 1.04
C LYS A 2 18.90 -14.97 0.27
N ILE A 3 18.24 -13.82 0.47
CA ILE A 3 16.85 -13.58 0.04
C ILE A 3 16.81 -12.45 -0.99
N LEU A 4 16.09 -12.67 -2.08
CA LEU A 4 15.83 -11.67 -3.11
C LEU A 4 14.39 -11.18 -3.00
N LEU A 5 14.18 -9.89 -2.79
CA LEU A 5 12.90 -9.23 -2.81
C LEU A 5 12.77 -8.45 -4.13
N LEU A 6 11.80 -8.78 -4.96
CA LEU A 6 11.63 -8.21 -6.29
C LEU A 6 10.41 -7.27 -6.32
N GLY A 7 10.66 -6.01 -6.67
CA GLY A 7 9.71 -4.90 -6.57
C GLY A 7 9.74 -4.20 -5.21
N GLU A 8 9.18 -3.00 -5.14
CA GLU A 8 8.98 -2.24 -3.91
C GLU A 8 7.71 -1.41 -4.05
N TYR A 9 6.75 -1.64 -3.17
CA TYR A 9 5.53 -0.84 -3.07
C TYR A 9 5.28 -0.44 -1.61
N SER A 10 4.97 0.82 -1.40
CA SER A 10 4.56 1.38 -0.11
C SER A 10 5.50 1.08 1.05
N ARG A 11 6.81 0.85 0.80
CA ARG A 11 7.83 0.48 1.78
C ARG A 11 7.76 -0.97 2.30
N LEU A 12 6.85 -1.82 1.81
CA LEU A 12 6.66 -3.17 2.35
C LEU A 12 7.95 -4.00 2.32
N HIS A 13 8.60 -4.12 1.15
CA HIS A 13 9.83 -4.89 1.04
C HIS A 13 11.00 -4.27 1.81
N ASN A 14 11.04 -2.94 1.97
CA ASN A 14 12.04 -2.30 2.83
C ASN A 14 11.83 -2.66 4.31
N SER A 15 10.60 -2.58 4.82
CA SER A 15 10.30 -2.96 6.20
C SER A 15 10.54 -4.45 6.45
N LEU A 16 10.16 -5.31 5.49
CA LEU A 16 10.44 -6.75 5.54
C LEU A 16 11.96 -7.02 5.53
N LYS A 17 12.72 -6.34 4.67
CA LYS A 17 14.18 -6.43 4.63
C LYS A 17 14.80 -6.07 5.96
N GLU A 18 14.34 -4.98 6.59
CA GLU A 18 14.82 -4.57 7.93
C GLU A 18 14.61 -5.68 8.96
N GLY A 19 13.44 -6.33 8.97
CA GLY A 19 13.14 -7.45 9.86
C GLY A 19 14.00 -8.68 9.57
N LEU A 20 14.12 -9.07 8.32
CA LEU A 20 14.94 -10.22 7.91
C LEU A 20 16.43 -10.01 8.23
N ILE A 21 16.96 -8.81 8.07
CA ILE A 21 18.35 -8.46 8.45
C ILE A 21 18.51 -8.55 9.98
N ALA A 22 17.54 -8.06 10.76
CA ALA A 22 17.57 -8.17 12.21
C ALA A 22 17.56 -9.63 12.69
N LEU A 23 17.01 -10.56 11.89
CA LEU A 23 17.03 -12.00 12.12
C LEU A 23 18.27 -12.70 11.53
N GLY A 24 19.27 -11.95 11.03
CA GLY A 24 20.56 -12.50 10.58
C GLY A 24 20.56 -13.00 9.12
N HIS A 25 19.64 -12.53 8.26
CA HIS A 25 19.57 -12.92 6.86
C HIS A 25 20.19 -11.85 5.93
N GLU A 26 20.75 -12.30 4.80
CA GLU A 26 21.24 -11.43 3.73
C GLU A 26 20.07 -11.13 2.77
N VAL A 27 19.70 -9.86 2.60
CA VAL A 27 18.53 -9.47 1.82
C VAL A 27 18.89 -8.42 0.76
N THR A 28 18.44 -8.66 -0.45
CA THR A 28 18.64 -7.76 -1.60
C THR A 28 17.29 -7.37 -2.20
N ILE A 29 17.05 -6.07 -2.37
CA ILE A 29 15.88 -5.54 -3.07
C ILE A 29 16.28 -5.13 -4.50
N VAL A 30 15.50 -5.58 -5.48
CA VAL A 30 15.58 -5.13 -6.88
C VAL A 30 14.26 -4.51 -7.28
N GLY A 31 14.26 -3.26 -7.72
CA GLY A 31 13.00 -2.58 -8.09
C GLY A 31 13.19 -1.17 -8.62
N CYS A 32 12.07 -0.44 -8.79
CA CYS A 32 12.05 0.96 -9.22
C CYS A 32 11.97 1.95 -8.05
N GLY A 33 11.69 1.51 -6.82
CA GLY A 33 11.57 2.35 -5.63
C GLY A 33 10.23 3.08 -5.47
N ASP A 34 9.14 2.53 -6.02
CA ASP A 34 7.77 3.07 -5.91
C ASP A 34 7.64 4.52 -6.40
N LYS A 35 8.06 4.77 -7.64
CA LYS A 35 7.90 6.04 -8.38
C LYS A 35 8.44 7.26 -7.61
N PHE A 36 7.56 8.23 -7.28
CA PHE A 36 7.95 9.47 -6.60
C PHE A 36 8.39 9.29 -5.15
N LYS A 37 8.00 8.20 -4.49
CA LYS A 37 8.39 7.90 -3.11
C LYS A 37 9.87 7.55 -2.97
N LYS A 38 10.50 7.05 -4.04
CA LYS A 38 11.94 6.76 -4.14
C LYS A 38 12.49 5.94 -2.98
N PHE A 39 11.75 4.91 -2.55
CA PHE A 39 12.25 4.00 -1.53
C PHE A 39 13.56 3.35 -1.97
N PRO A 40 14.51 3.13 -1.04
CA PRO A 40 15.82 2.58 -1.35
C PRO A 40 15.70 1.14 -1.89
N VAL A 41 16.49 0.85 -2.92
CA VAL A 41 16.67 -0.49 -3.50
C VAL A 41 18.16 -0.74 -3.73
N ASP A 42 18.61 -1.99 -3.56
CA ASP A 42 20.03 -2.33 -3.74
C ASP A 42 20.42 -2.31 -5.23
N TYR A 43 19.52 -2.76 -6.10
CA TYR A 43 19.68 -2.68 -7.55
C TYR A 43 18.47 -2.02 -8.19
N SER A 44 18.66 -0.83 -8.73
CA SER A 44 17.60 -0.08 -9.39
C SER A 44 17.46 -0.49 -10.85
N ILE A 45 16.23 -0.83 -11.25
CA ILE A 45 15.82 -1.01 -12.65
C ILE A 45 15.06 0.21 -13.18
N TYR A 46 15.09 1.35 -12.47
CA TYR A 46 14.47 2.59 -12.90
C TYR A 46 14.95 3.03 -14.27
N ALA A 47 14.02 3.41 -15.14
CA ALA A 47 14.28 3.79 -16.52
C ALA A 47 14.88 5.20 -16.63
N ARG A 48 16.21 5.32 -16.33
CA ARG A 48 16.92 6.61 -16.28
C ARG A 48 16.98 7.30 -17.63
N ILE A 49 17.17 6.56 -18.73
CA ILE A 49 17.24 7.14 -20.06
C ILE A 49 15.90 7.78 -20.43
N CYS A 50 14.80 7.08 -20.17
CA CYS A 50 13.46 7.57 -20.47
C CYS A 50 13.04 8.76 -19.59
N ASN A 51 13.47 8.80 -18.32
CA ASN A 51 12.92 9.75 -17.34
C ASN A 51 13.85 10.93 -17.04
N ASP A 52 15.16 10.71 -16.95
CA ASP A 52 16.12 11.75 -16.52
C ASP A 52 16.63 12.60 -17.69
N ASN A 53 16.58 12.07 -18.93
CA ASN A 53 16.95 12.83 -20.13
C ASN A 53 15.75 13.55 -20.73
N LYS A 54 15.71 14.88 -20.65
CA LYS A 54 14.59 15.71 -21.12
C LYS A 54 14.24 15.49 -22.61
N ILE A 55 15.25 15.34 -23.47
CA ILE A 55 15.06 15.14 -24.92
C ILE A 55 14.48 13.75 -25.18
N ALA A 56 15.06 12.71 -24.58
CA ALA A 56 14.56 11.34 -24.68
C ALA A 56 13.15 11.23 -24.13
N ASN A 57 12.85 11.83 -22.98
CA ASN A 57 11.51 11.85 -22.38
C ASN A 57 10.47 12.46 -23.32
N PHE A 58 10.80 13.59 -23.97
CA PHE A 58 9.91 14.24 -24.94
C PHE A 58 9.64 13.33 -26.15
N LEU A 59 10.70 12.77 -26.75
CA LEU A 59 10.58 11.86 -27.91
C LEU A 59 9.77 10.61 -27.55
N PHE A 60 10.04 10.01 -26.39
CA PHE A 60 9.38 8.77 -25.96
C PHE A 60 7.91 8.97 -25.60
N LYS A 61 7.55 10.14 -25.06
CA LYS A 61 6.13 10.52 -24.88
C LYS A 61 5.42 10.65 -26.24
N GLY A 62 6.10 11.20 -27.25
CA GLY A 62 5.58 11.26 -28.62
C GLY A 62 5.34 9.84 -29.20
N ILE A 63 6.35 8.96 -29.11
CA ILE A 63 6.23 7.56 -29.55
C ILE A 63 5.07 6.84 -28.84
N ARG A 64 4.99 6.98 -27.52
CA ARG A 64 3.89 6.40 -26.75
C ARG A 64 2.50 6.86 -27.21
N LYS A 65 2.38 8.17 -27.57
CA LYS A 65 1.13 8.74 -28.06
C LYS A 65 0.73 8.23 -29.45
N VAL A 66 1.72 8.00 -30.34
CA VAL A 66 1.47 7.61 -31.74
C VAL A 66 1.28 6.10 -31.91
N ILE A 67 2.15 5.30 -31.32
CA ILE A 67 2.16 3.83 -31.53
C ILE A 67 1.83 3.03 -30.26
N ASN A 68 1.42 3.70 -29.18
CA ASN A 68 1.08 3.11 -27.87
C ASN A 68 2.19 2.21 -27.30
N LEU A 69 3.46 2.52 -27.60
CA LEU A 69 4.65 1.80 -27.12
C LEU A 69 5.30 2.57 -25.96
N ASP A 70 5.31 1.95 -24.78
CA ASP A 70 5.95 2.52 -23.59
C ASP A 70 7.40 2.04 -23.49
N LEU A 71 8.33 2.90 -23.91
CA LEU A 71 9.75 2.61 -23.91
C LEU A 71 10.35 2.53 -22.49
N GLU A 72 9.72 3.17 -21.51
CA GLU A 72 10.10 3.03 -20.10
C GLU A 72 10.02 1.56 -19.66
N LYS A 73 8.94 0.87 -20.04
CA LYS A 73 8.76 -0.55 -19.74
C LYS A 73 9.81 -1.43 -20.40
N ILE A 74 10.25 -1.07 -21.61
CA ILE A 74 11.30 -1.79 -22.33
C ILE A 74 12.64 -1.55 -21.64
N GLU A 75 12.97 -0.31 -21.28
CA GLU A 75 14.23 0.02 -20.59
C GLU A 75 14.32 -0.74 -19.25
N LYS A 76 13.24 -0.78 -18.45
CA LYS A 76 13.20 -1.56 -17.22
C LYS A 76 13.49 -3.04 -17.47
N ALA A 77 12.89 -3.63 -18.50
CA ALA A 77 13.12 -5.02 -18.86
C ALA A 77 14.59 -5.29 -19.26
N ILE A 78 15.20 -4.41 -20.06
CA ILE A 78 16.61 -4.53 -20.45
C ILE A 78 17.51 -4.42 -19.23
N ARG A 79 17.30 -3.43 -18.35
CA ARG A 79 18.07 -3.26 -17.12
C ARG A 79 18.00 -4.50 -16.23
N PHE A 80 16.82 -5.05 -16.04
CA PHE A 80 16.67 -6.28 -15.27
C PHE A 80 17.36 -7.47 -15.96
N TYR A 81 17.25 -7.60 -17.28
CA TYR A 81 17.93 -8.65 -18.03
C TYR A 81 19.45 -8.60 -17.84
N LEU A 82 20.05 -7.40 -17.91
CA LEU A 82 21.49 -7.19 -17.68
C LEU A 82 21.90 -7.46 -16.23
N LEU A 83 20.96 -7.38 -15.29
CA LEU A 83 21.21 -7.68 -13.88
C LEU A 83 21.16 -9.18 -13.56
N LEU A 84 20.45 -10.01 -14.36
CA LEU A 84 20.27 -11.43 -14.11
C LEU A 84 21.56 -12.22 -13.81
N PRO A 85 22.73 -11.96 -14.43
CA PRO A 85 23.96 -12.67 -14.08
C PRO A 85 24.41 -12.47 -12.62
N LYS A 86 24.08 -11.31 -12.03
CA LYS A 86 24.40 -10.96 -10.63
C LYS A 86 23.40 -11.59 -9.64
N LEU A 87 22.19 -11.95 -10.11
CA LEU A 87 21.13 -12.56 -9.29
C LEU A 87 21.30 -14.08 -9.25
N LYS A 88 22.35 -14.55 -8.58
CA LYS A 88 22.66 -15.98 -8.37
C LYS A 88 22.99 -16.25 -6.90
N GLY A 89 22.77 -17.48 -6.47
CA GLY A 89 23.07 -17.92 -5.11
C GLY A 89 22.06 -17.44 -4.06
N PHE A 90 20.89 -16.95 -4.47
CA PHE A 90 19.77 -16.70 -3.57
C PHE A 90 19.05 -18.00 -3.23
N ASN A 91 18.65 -18.15 -1.95
CA ASN A 91 17.87 -19.30 -1.48
C ASN A 91 16.39 -19.13 -1.81
N HIS A 92 15.89 -17.91 -1.72
CA HIS A 92 14.48 -17.57 -1.94
C HIS A 92 14.33 -16.28 -2.77
N VAL A 93 13.26 -16.19 -3.56
CA VAL A 93 12.79 -14.96 -4.18
C VAL A 93 11.32 -14.71 -3.89
N GLN A 94 11.00 -13.52 -3.40
CA GLN A 94 9.62 -13.03 -3.29
C GLN A 94 9.37 -11.90 -4.28
N LEU A 95 8.29 -12.02 -5.04
CA LEU A 95 7.76 -10.95 -5.88
C LEU A 95 6.73 -10.16 -5.08
N ILE A 96 6.79 -8.81 -5.11
CA ILE A 96 5.85 -7.95 -4.38
C ILE A 96 4.42 -8.02 -4.97
N ASN A 97 4.33 -8.38 -6.27
CA ASN A 97 3.10 -8.44 -7.05
C ASN A 97 3.44 -9.07 -8.41
N SER A 98 2.46 -9.47 -9.23
CA SER A 98 2.74 -10.03 -10.57
C SER A 98 3.43 -9.03 -11.51
N ASP A 99 3.27 -7.72 -11.28
CA ASP A 99 3.90 -6.63 -12.04
C ASP A 99 5.16 -6.05 -11.33
N ALA A 100 5.86 -6.86 -10.51
CA ALA A 100 7.02 -6.42 -9.71
C ALA A 100 8.15 -5.74 -10.51
N LEU A 101 8.27 -6.01 -11.81
CA LEU A 101 9.23 -5.36 -12.71
C LEU A 101 8.68 -4.11 -13.39
N GLU A 102 7.38 -3.87 -13.30
CA GLU A 102 6.68 -2.75 -13.96
C GLU A 102 6.99 -2.66 -15.46
N THR A 103 7.03 -3.82 -16.13
CA THR A 103 7.31 -3.93 -17.58
C THR A 103 6.08 -4.39 -18.35
N TYR A 104 6.24 -4.71 -19.64
CA TYR A 104 5.18 -5.44 -20.34
C TYR A 104 5.04 -6.86 -19.80
N PRO A 105 3.83 -7.37 -19.53
CA PRO A 105 3.61 -8.68 -18.92
C PRO A 105 4.31 -9.84 -19.64
N ILE A 106 4.44 -9.77 -20.97
CA ILE A 106 5.18 -10.77 -21.77
C ILE A 106 6.68 -10.73 -21.41
N LEU A 107 7.26 -9.54 -21.28
CA LEU A 107 8.66 -9.38 -20.91
C LEU A 107 8.88 -9.80 -19.45
N SER A 108 7.97 -9.43 -18.54
CA SER A 108 8.01 -9.86 -17.14
C SER A 108 8.06 -11.38 -17.04
N ARG A 109 7.15 -12.11 -17.71
CA ARG A 109 7.16 -13.60 -17.71
C ARG A 109 8.45 -14.19 -18.27
N PHE A 110 8.97 -13.63 -19.35
CA PHE A 110 10.25 -14.09 -19.91
C PHE A 110 11.38 -13.92 -18.89
N LEU A 111 11.45 -12.79 -18.21
CA LEU A 111 12.46 -12.48 -17.21
C LEU A 111 12.30 -13.32 -15.94
N TYR A 112 11.07 -13.53 -15.47
CA TYR A 112 10.77 -14.43 -14.35
C TYR A 112 11.17 -15.86 -14.67
N LYS A 113 10.87 -16.37 -15.86
CA LYS A 113 11.32 -17.71 -16.30
C LYS A 113 12.84 -17.87 -16.24
N LYS A 114 13.60 -16.83 -16.61
CA LYS A 114 15.08 -16.85 -16.50
C LYS A 114 15.56 -16.80 -15.06
N LEU A 115 14.93 -15.99 -14.19
CA LEU A 115 15.24 -15.89 -12.77
C LEU A 115 14.93 -17.20 -12.04
N PHE A 116 13.77 -17.78 -12.27
CA PHE A 116 13.28 -19.00 -11.61
C PHE A 116 14.12 -20.24 -11.93
N LYS A 117 14.85 -20.25 -13.06
CA LYS A 117 15.85 -21.31 -13.32
C LYS A 117 17.02 -21.27 -12.33
N LYS A 118 17.26 -20.14 -11.66
CA LYS A 118 18.37 -19.93 -10.75
C LYS A 118 17.98 -20.06 -9.28
N ILE A 119 16.70 -19.84 -8.95
CA ILE A 119 16.17 -19.80 -7.57
C ILE A 119 14.96 -20.71 -7.50
N LYS A 120 15.03 -21.73 -6.62
CA LYS A 120 13.99 -22.79 -6.54
C LYS A 120 12.85 -22.42 -5.60
N SER A 121 13.14 -21.79 -4.46
CA SER A 121 12.11 -21.34 -3.52
C SER A 121 11.57 -19.96 -3.92
N ARG A 122 10.25 -19.84 -4.08
CA ARG A 122 9.61 -18.68 -4.71
C ARG A 122 8.26 -18.42 -4.07
N SER A 123 7.99 -17.16 -3.78
CA SER A 123 6.67 -16.70 -3.34
C SER A 123 6.18 -15.50 -4.15
N LEU A 124 4.88 -15.39 -4.29
CA LEU A 124 4.19 -14.23 -4.82
C LEU A 124 3.46 -13.54 -3.66
N LEU A 125 3.88 -12.33 -3.34
CA LEU A 125 3.13 -11.47 -2.44
C LEU A 125 2.08 -10.73 -3.27
N ILE A 126 0.90 -10.56 -2.72
CA ILE A 126 -0.17 -9.74 -3.27
C ILE A 126 -0.19 -8.42 -2.49
N CYS A 127 0.48 -7.43 -3.04
CA CYS A 127 0.51 -6.06 -2.52
C CYS A 127 0.01 -5.10 -3.60
N GLY A 128 -1.19 -4.58 -3.40
CA GLY A 128 -1.88 -3.74 -4.37
C GLY A 128 -2.78 -4.54 -5.34
N ASP A 129 -3.24 -3.85 -6.39
CA ASP A 129 -4.14 -4.43 -7.39
C ASP A 129 -3.53 -5.65 -8.05
N GLU A 130 -4.33 -6.71 -8.23
CA GLU A 130 -3.97 -7.94 -8.92
C GLU A 130 -5.17 -8.49 -9.69
N THR A 131 -4.94 -9.36 -10.67
CA THR A 131 -6.00 -9.88 -11.53
C THR A 131 -7.20 -10.46 -10.77
N PRO A 132 -7.05 -11.40 -9.80
CA PRO A 132 -8.22 -11.93 -9.08
C PRO A 132 -8.95 -10.88 -8.25
N ILE A 133 -8.20 -9.96 -7.66
CA ILE A 133 -8.77 -8.88 -6.83
C ILE A 133 -9.67 -7.98 -7.68
N VAL A 134 -9.15 -7.51 -8.81
CA VAL A 134 -9.91 -6.63 -9.70
C VAL A 134 -11.10 -7.37 -10.32
N ASP A 135 -10.96 -8.66 -10.66
CA ASP A 135 -12.08 -9.45 -11.15
C ASP A 135 -13.17 -9.61 -10.09
N TYR A 136 -12.80 -9.83 -8.83
CA TYR A 136 -13.75 -9.92 -7.72
C TYR A 136 -14.48 -8.59 -7.48
N TRP A 137 -13.77 -7.46 -7.53
CA TRP A 137 -14.43 -6.16 -7.43
C TRP A 137 -15.51 -5.96 -8.51
N PHE A 138 -15.29 -6.49 -9.70
CA PHE A 138 -16.31 -6.46 -10.77
C PHE A 138 -17.51 -7.39 -10.54
N GLN A 139 -17.45 -8.30 -9.58
CA GLN A 139 -18.62 -9.10 -9.17
C GLN A 139 -19.56 -8.27 -8.26
N ASN A 140 -19.06 -7.14 -7.73
CA ASN A 140 -19.81 -6.21 -6.86
C ASN A 140 -20.41 -6.88 -5.61
N GLU A 141 -19.66 -7.82 -5.01
CA GLU A 141 -20.05 -8.53 -3.80
C GLU A 141 -19.56 -7.85 -2.51
N LEU A 142 -18.63 -6.89 -2.60
CA LEU A 142 -18.18 -6.07 -1.48
C LEU A 142 -19.12 -4.88 -1.26
N LYS A 143 -19.21 -4.39 -0.04
CA LYS A 143 -19.92 -3.14 0.26
C LYS A 143 -19.39 -1.98 -0.56
N TYR A 144 -18.06 -1.92 -0.71
CA TYR A 144 -17.32 -0.96 -1.52
C TYR A 144 -15.90 -1.48 -1.81
N SER A 145 -15.24 -0.85 -2.74
CA SER A 145 -13.84 -1.07 -3.09
C SER A 145 -13.25 0.21 -3.66
N VAL A 146 -11.97 0.22 -3.94
CA VAL A 146 -11.33 1.34 -4.66
C VAL A 146 -11.94 1.61 -6.03
N LEU A 147 -12.73 0.67 -6.60
CA LEU A 147 -13.46 0.84 -7.86
C LEU A 147 -14.90 1.36 -7.67
N THR A 148 -15.41 1.49 -6.45
CA THR A 148 -16.77 1.98 -6.20
C THR A 148 -17.08 3.27 -6.98
N PRO A 149 -16.24 4.32 -6.94
CA PRO A 149 -16.53 5.53 -7.70
C PRO A 149 -16.57 5.33 -9.23
N TYR A 150 -15.81 4.37 -9.75
CA TYR A 150 -15.84 4.01 -11.17
C TYR A 150 -17.14 3.29 -11.55
N PHE A 151 -17.69 2.46 -10.67
CA PHE A 151 -18.98 1.79 -10.92
C PHE A 151 -20.15 2.76 -10.84
N GLU A 152 -20.05 3.82 -10.01
CA GLU A 152 -21.03 4.88 -9.91
C GLU A 152 -20.96 5.85 -11.12
N ASP A 153 -19.75 6.13 -11.61
CA ASP A 153 -19.51 7.01 -12.77
C ASP A 153 -18.42 6.44 -13.70
N ASN A 154 -18.84 5.77 -14.75
CA ASN A 154 -17.93 5.20 -15.75
C ASN A 154 -17.11 6.24 -16.54
N SER A 155 -17.48 7.53 -16.52
CA SER A 155 -16.68 8.59 -17.14
C SER A 155 -15.31 8.75 -16.48
N LEU A 156 -15.15 8.25 -15.27
CA LEU A 156 -13.90 8.21 -14.51
C LEU A 156 -12.90 7.14 -14.98
N GLU A 157 -13.19 6.33 -16.01
CA GLU A 157 -12.32 5.23 -16.49
C GLU A 157 -10.86 5.66 -16.64
N SER A 158 -10.60 6.86 -17.14
CA SER A 158 -9.23 7.36 -17.32
C SER A 158 -8.41 7.41 -16.03
N GLN A 159 -9.05 7.60 -14.88
CA GLN A 159 -8.42 7.65 -13.56
C GLN A 159 -8.19 6.25 -12.95
N PHE A 160 -8.89 5.24 -13.50
CA PHE A 160 -8.82 3.85 -13.05
C PHE A 160 -8.01 2.93 -13.99
N GLN A 161 -7.29 3.49 -14.96
CA GLN A 161 -6.46 2.70 -15.90
C GLN A 161 -5.45 1.78 -15.19
N PHE A 162 -4.97 2.15 -13.99
CA PHE A 162 -4.01 1.32 -13.26
C PHE A 162 -4.64 0.02 -12.75
N PRO A 163 -5.72 -0.01 -11.97
CA PRO A 163 -6.39 -1.26 -11.61
C PRO A 163 -6.98 -2.00 -12.83
N LEU A 164 -7.62 -1.30 -13.77
CA LEU A 164 -8.25 -1.91 -14.94
C LEU A 164 -7.27 -2.66 -15.86
N LYS A 165 -5.95 -2.32 -15.82
CA LYS A 165 -4.96 -3.05 -16.62
C LYS A 165 -4.89 -4.55 -16.26
N TYR A 166 -5.17 -4.93 -15.01
CA TYR A 166 -5.10 -6.31 -14.53
C TYR A 166 -6.18 -7.23 -15.11
N ARG A 167 -7.26 -6.67 -15.67
CA ARG A 167 -8.27 -7.42 -16.44
C ARG A 167 -7.80 -7.80 -17.85
N LYS A 168 -6.71 -7.18 -18.35
CA LYS A 168 -6.16 -7.52 -19.68
C LYS A 168 -5.59 -8.94 -19.68
N LYS A 169 -5.85 -9.68 -20.76
CA LYS A 169 -5.38 -11.07 -20.96
C LYS A 169 -3.88 -11.28 -20.68
N SER A 170 -3.05 -10.28 -20.97
CA SER A 170 -1.60 -10.39 -20.75
C SER A 170 -1.21 -10.38 -19.27
N TYR A 171 -1.88 -9.58 -18.43
CA TYR A 171 -1.70 -9.55 -16.98
C TYR A 171 -2.24 -10.84 -16.36
N ARG A 172 -3.46 -11.24 -16.70
CA ARG A 172 -4.05 -12.52 -16.28
C ARG A 172 -3.11 -13.71 -16.53
N LYS A 173 -2.60 -13.87 -17.76
CA LYS A 173 -1.63 -14.92 -18.08
C LYS A 173 -0.32 -14.83 -17.29
N THR A 174 0.06 -13.64 -16.80
CA THR A 174 1.26 -13.49 -15.96
C THR A 174 0.96 -13.94 -14.55
N PHE A 175 -0.17 -13.52 -13.99
CA PHE A 175 -0.62 -13.98 -12.68
C PHE A 175 -0.81 -15.50 -12.64
N GLU A 176 -1.56 -16.07 -13.58
CA GLU A 176 -1.80 -17.53 -13.68
C GLU A 176 -0.47 -18.31 -13.73
N TRP A 177 0.47 -17.84 -14.55
CA TRP A 177 1.78 -18.47 -14.64
C TRP A 177 2.57 -18.36 -13.32
N LEU A 178 2.49 -17.23 -12.61
CA LEU A 178 3.14 -17.08 -11.29
C LEU A 178 2.46 -17.96 -10.24
N ASN A 179 1.13 -18.04 -10.23
CA ASN A 179 0.36 -18.93 -9.36
C ASN A 179 0.78 -20.40 -9.50
N GLU A 180 1.05 -20.84 -10.72
CA GLU A 180 1.53 -22.21 -11.00
C GLU A 180 3.01 -22.43 -10.62
N ASN A 181 3.83 -21.39 -10.57
CA ASN A 181 5.27 -21.49 -10.45
C ASN A 181 5.86 -20.96 -9.12
N CYS A 182 5.05 -20.33 -8.28
CA CYS A 182 5.40 -19.99 -6.89
C CYS A 182 4.82 -21.04 -5.94
N GLN A 183 5.56 -21.38 -4.89
CA GLN A 183 5.12 -22.35 -3.89
C GLN A 183 4.13 -21.76 -2.89
N LYS A 184 4.19 -20.43 -2.70
CA LYS A 184 3.34 -19.71 -1.76
C LYS A 184 2.79 -18.45 -2.40
N ILE A 185 1.51 -18.18 -2.12
CA ILE A 185 0.89 -16.89 -2.35
C ILE A 185 0.60 -16.27 -1.00
N ILE A 186 1.08 -15.05 -0.80
CA ILE A 186 0.97 -14.34 0.46
C ILE A 186 0.13 -13.08 0.22
N THR A 187 -0.76 -12.76 1.14
CA THR A 187 -1.50 -11.50 1.16
C THR A 187 -1.13 -10.71 2.41
N SER A 188 -1.10 -9.39 2.29
CA SER A 188 -0.63 -8.51 3.38
C SER A 188 -1.72 -7.63 3.98
N ASP A 189 -2.95 -7.73 3.48
CA ASP A 189 -4.03 -6.80 3.76
C ASP A 189 -5.36 -7.51 3.47
N LEU A 190 -6.41 -7.23 4.23
CA LEU A 190 -7.73 -7.85 4.03
C LEU A 190 -8.41 -7.40 2.73
N ASP A 191 -8.08 -6.21 2.23
CA ASP A 191 -8.53 -5.76 0.91
C ASP A 191 -8.00 -6.66 -0.23
N TYR A 192 -6.95 -7.46 0.04
CA TYR A 192 -6.41 -8.46 -0.89
C TYR A 192 -6.80 -9.88 -0.52
N GLU A 193 -6.77 -10.22 0.77
CA GLU A 193 -7.06 -11.57 1.26
C GLU A 193 -8.49 -11.99 0.93
N ILE A 194 -9.48 -11.13 1.24
CA ILE A 194 -10.89 -11.43 1.01
C ILE A 194 -11.16 -11.75 -0.48
N PRO A 195 -10.79 -10.89 -1.43
CA PRO A 195 -10.96 -11.20 -2.84
C PRO A 195 -10.24 -12.47 -3.29
N MET A 196 -9.01 -12.68 -2.85
CA MET A 196 -8.23 -13.87 -3.24
C MET A 196 -8.90 -15.15 -2.78
N GLN A 197 -9.35 -15.23 -1.52
CA GLN A 197 -10.08 -16.39 -0.99
C GLN A 197 -11.43 -16.60 -1.69
N LYS A 198 -12.18 -15.52 -1.92
CA LYS A 198 -13.47 -15.59 -2.62
C LYS A 198 -13.33 -16.05 -4.07
N MET A 199 -12.22 -15.74 -4.71
CA MET A 199 -11.86 -16.21 -6.04
C MET A 199 -11.26 -17.64 -6.05
N GLY A 200 -11.18 -18.31 -4.89
CA GLY A 200 -10.76 -19.71 -4.75
C GLY A 200 -9.24 -19.92 -4.71
N PHE A 201 -8.44 -18.88 -4.44
CA PHE A 201 -6.99 -19.03 -4.28
C PHE A 201 -6.64 -19.39 -2.83
N GLU A 202 -5.72 -20.32 -2.67
CA GLU A 202 -5.12 -20.64 -1.39
C GLU A 202 -4.02 -19.61 -1.08
N THR A 203 -4.17 -18.86 0.01
CA THR A 203 -3.27 -17.77 0.41
C THR A 203 -2.80 -17.97 1.85
N THR A 204 -1.68 -17.35 2.18
CA THR A 204 -1.20 -17.18 3.56
C THR A 204 -1.26 -15.70 3.92
N PHE A 205 -2.15 -15.34 4.84
CA PHE A 205 -2.24 -13.96 5.33
C PHE A 205 -1.10 -13.62 6.28
N ILE A 206 -0.27 -12.65 5.91
CA ILE A 206 0.84 -12.12 6.74
C ILE A 206 0.75 -10.59 6.71
N PRO A 207 0.39 -9.93 7.81
CA PRO A 207 0.18 -8.48 7.85
C PRO A 207 1.40 -7.65 7.43
N ASN A 208 1.17 -6.41 7.07
CA ASN A 208 2.21 -5.46 6.68
C ASN A 208 3.25 -5.26 7.80
N PRO A 209 4.57 -5.42 7.56
CA PRO A 209 5.60 -5.16 8.56
C PRO A 209 5.80 -3.66 8.80
N ILE A 210 5.80 -3.21 10.05
CA ILE A 210 6.10 -1.84 10.45
C ILE A 210 7.34 -1.83 11.35
N ASN A 211 8.36 -1.08 10.99
CA ASN A 211 9.55 -0.93 11.82
C ASN A 211 9.29 0.03 12.98
N ILE A 212 8.72 -0.51 14.04
CA ILE A 212 8.34 0.23 15.25
C ILE A 212 9.56 0.82 15.99
N ASP A 213 10.76 0.25 15.83
CA ASP A 213 11.99 0.75 16.46
C ASP A 213 12.38 2.14 15.90
N LYS A 214 11.90 2.49 14.69
CA LYS A 214 12.13 3.78 14.03
C LYS A 214 11.00 4.78 14.22
N ILE A 215 9.91 4.37 14.85
CA ILE A 215 8.70 5.19 15.03
C ILE A 215 8.49 5.42 16.52
N ALA A 216 8.92 6.59 17.00
CA ALA A 216 8.67 6.99 18.37
C ALA A 216 7.17 7.22 18.61
N PHE A 217 6.64 6.63 19.67
CA PHE A 217 5.29 6.94 20.14
C PHE A 217 5.23 8.39 20.62
N GLN A 218 4.25 9.11 20.16
CA GLN A 218 3.96 10.46 20.60
C GLN A 218 2.73 10.41 21.51
N ASN A 219 2.95 10.60 22.81
CA ASN A 219 1.81 10.71 23.73
C ASN A 219 0.93 11.89 23.30
N THR A 220 -0.32 11.58 22.96
CA THR A 220 -1.28 12.56 22.45
C THR A 220 -1.89 13.31 23.64
N GLU A 221 -1.11 14.18 24.30
CA GLU A 221 -1.66 15.15 25.25
C GLU A 221 -2.31 16.29 24.45
N ILE A 222 -3.63 16.42 24.59
CA ILE A 222 -4.37 17.54 24.00
C ILE A 222 -4.25 18.71 24.97
N LYS A 223 -3.32 19.63 24.65
CA LYS A 223 -3.08 20.81 25.50
C LYS A 223 -3.92 22.02 25.08
N ASP A 224 -4.15 22.17 23.78
CA ASP A 224 -4.86 23.31 23.20
C ASP A 224 -5.95 22.83 22.24
N LYS A 225 -5.63 22.74 20.94
CA LYS A 225 -6.55 22.32 19.89
C LYS A 225 -6.27 20.88 19.42
N ILE A 226 -7.34 20.21 19.01
CA ILE A 226 -7.21 18.91 18.31
C ILE A 226 -6.80 19.20 16.87
N VAL A 227 -5.64 18.70 16.44
CA VAL A 227 -5.12 18.90 15.09
C VAL A 227 -5.56 17.77 14.18
N ILE A 228 -6.34 18.10 13.16
CA ILE A 228 -6.86 17.15 12.17
C ILE A 228 -6.13 17.35 10.86
N LEU A 229 -5.44 16.31 10.36
CA LEU A 229 -4.70 16.33 9.11
C LEU A 229 -5.42 15.56 8.02
N LEU A 230 -5.62 16.22 6.88
CA LEU A 230 -6.00 15.60 5.62
C LEU A 230 -4.87 15.76 4.59
N GLY A 231 -4.19 14.66 4.27
CA GLY A 231 -3.13 14.62 3.25
C GLY A 231 -3.69 14.20 1.89
N ILE A 232 -3.75 15.12 0.92
CA ILE A 232 -4.31 14.89 -0.41
C ILE A 232 -3.20 14.56 -1.40
N ASN A 233 -3.27 13.35 -2.00
CA ASN A 233 -2.58 13.02 -3.23
C ASN A 233 -3.62 12.99 -4.36
N ARG A 234 -3.56 13.94 -5.30
CA ARG A 234 -4.55 14.05 -6.38
C ARG A 234 -4.64 12.80 -7.26
N LEU A 235 -3.58 12.01 -7.39
CA LEU A 235 -3.60 10.76 -8.14
C LEU A 235 -4.46 9.66 -7.49
N SER A 236 -4.70 9.76 -6.19
CA SER A 236 -5.52 8.81 -5.42
C SER A 236 -6.77 9.43 -4.81
N TYR A 237 -7.06 10.69 -5.11
CA TYR A 237 -8.15 11.46 -4.52
C TYR A 237 -9.49 10.72 -4.56
N ILE A 238 -9.91 10.29 -5.75
CA ILE A 238 -11.17 9.58 -5.94
C ILE A 238 -11.13 8.19 -5.30
N LYS A 239 -10.05 7.45 -5.53
CA LYS A 239 -9.89 6.08 -5.01
C LYS A 239 -9.91 5.99 -3.50
N LYS A 240 -9.45 7.03 -2.81
CA LYS A 240 -9.45 7.12 -1.35
C LYS A 240 -10.73 7.75 -0.79
N GLY A 241 -11.60 8.26 -1.66
CA GLY A 241 -12.82 8.94 -1.23
C GLY A 241 -12.56 10.23 -0.45
N ILE A 242 -11.54 11.00 -0.83
CA ILE A 242 -11.13 12.22 -0.11
C ILE A 242 -12.26 13.23 -0.02
N ILE A 243 -13.17 13.27 -1.00
CA ILE A 243 -14.33 14.17 -1.01
C ILE A 243 -15.20 14.04 0.25
N TYR A 244 -15.35 12.82 0.79
CA TYR A 244 -16.14 12.60 2.01
C TYR A 244 -15.48 13.24 3.23
N PHE A 245 -14.15 13.21 3.29
CA PHE A 245 -13.40 13.89 4.36
C PHE A 245 -13.48 15.41 4.21
N GLU A 246 -13.33 15.95 3.00
CA GLU A 246 -13.44 17.41 2.77
C GLU A 246 -14.81 17.92 3.23
N LYS A 247 -15.91 17.27 2.83
CA LYS A 247 -17.27 17.64 3.26
C LYS A 247 -17.47 17.49 4.78
N ALA A 248 -16.96 16.41 5.38
CA ALA A 248 -17.01 16.23 6.83
C ALA A 248 -16.26 17.35 7.57
N LEU A 249 -15.09 17.75 7.04
CA LEU A 249 -14.32 18.88 7.59
C LEU A 249 -15.04 20.22 7.48
N GLU A 250 -15.83 20.45 6.44
CA GLU A 250 -16.68 21.64 6.34
C GLU A 250 -17.71 21.68 7.48
N ILE A 251 -18.41 20.56 7.74
CA ILE A 251 -19.41 20.45 8.82
C ILE A 251 -18.80 20.72 10.19
N ILE A 252 -17.64 20.14 10.51
CA ILE A 252 -17.04 20.31 11.84
C ILE A 252 -16.36 21.67 12.02
N ARG A 253 -15.84 22.29 10.95
CA ARG A 253 -15.21 23.60 11.00
C ARG A 253 -16.17 24.68 11.48
N GLU A 254 -17.43 24.62 11.02
CA GLU A 254 -18.47 25.56 11.46
C GLU A 254 -18.84 25.39 12.93
N ARG A 255 -18.76 24.15 13.44
CA ARG A 255 -19.23 23.79 14.78
C ARG A 255 -18.17 23.93 15.88
N TYR A 256 -16.90 23.66 15.55
CA TYR A 256 -15.81 23.52 16.54
C TYR A 256 -14.59 24.41 16.22
N ALA A 257 -14.80 25.63 15.72
CA ALA A 257 -13.72 26.54 15.27
C ALA A 257 -12.65 26.84 16.33
N ASP A 258 -13.06 26.86 17.60
CA ASP A 258 -12.16 27.20 18.71
C ASP A 258 -11.42 25.97 19.28
N GLU A 259 -11.93 24.75 19.08
CA GLU A 259 -11.43 23.51 19.65
C GLU A 259 -10.50 22.75 18.69
N ILE A 260 -10.52 23.07 17.39
CA ILE A 260 -9.77 22.32 16.36
C ILE A 260 -8.83 23.20 15.54
N GLU A 261 -7.80 22.55 14.99
CA GLU A 261 -6.97 23.04 13.88
C GLU A 261 -7.06 22.05 12.74
N ILE A 262 -7.51 22.50 11.55
CA ILE A 262 -7.59 21.66 10.36
C ILE A 262 -6.40 22.00 9.46
N ILE A 263 -5.56 21.00 9.19
CA ILE A 263 -4.42 21.07 8.27
C ILE A 263 -4.77 20.25 7.03
N VAL A 264 -4.94 20.93 5.89
CA VAL A 264 -5.10 20.25 4.59
C VAL A 264 -3.82 20.46 3.79
N THR A 265 -3.23 19.37 3.32
CA THR A 265 -2.03 19.40 2.48
C THR A 265 -2.30 18.74 1.15
N GLU A 266 -1.71 19.28 0.06
CA GLU A 266 -1.90 18.71 -1.27
C GLU A 266 -0.57 18.51 -1.98
N ASN A 267 -0.31 17.27 -2.42
CA ASN A 267 0.87 16.87 -3.20
C ASN A 267 2.20 17.37 -2.61
N LEU A 268 2.28 17.52 -1.29
CA LEU A 268 3.51 17.97 -0.63
C LEU A 268 4.66 16.97 -0.83
N PRO A 269 5.92 17.47 -0.96
CA PRO A 269 7.10 16.63 -0.80
C PRO A 269 7.08 15.91 0.55
N TYR A 270 7.63 14.69 0.59
CA TYR A 270 7.57 13.86 1.79
C TYR A 270 8.10 14.56 3.06
N ASN A 271 9.22 15.29 2.95
CA ASN A 271 9.82 15.98 4.09
C ASN A 271 8.90 17.07 4.68
N ASP A 272 8.17 17.79 3.83
CA ASP A 272 7.24 18.84 4.25
C ASP A 272 5.95 18.22 4.80
N TYR A 273 5.46 17.14 4.17
CA TYR A 273 4.32 16.38 4.65
C TYR A 273 4.54 15.82 6.05
N ILE A 274 5.71 15.23 6.32
CA ILE A 274 6.00 14.62 7.63
C ILE A 274 6.04 15.64 8.77
N LEU A 275 6.34 16.90 8.49
CA LEU A 275 6.28 17.97 9.51
C LEU A 275 4.84 18.21 9.94
N GLN A 276 3.89 18.25 9.00
CA GLN A 276 2.47 18.41 9.32
C GLN A 276 1.90 17.14 9.96
N TYR A 277 2.29 15.98 9.43
CA TYR A 277 1.93 14.68 9.97
C TYR A 277 2.32 14.52 11.46
N ASN A 278 3.48 15.03 11.86
CA ASN A 278 3.92 14.96 13.25
C ASN A 278 3.07 15.83 14.19
N LYS A 279 2.48 16.94 13.72
CA LYS A 279 1.57 17.79 14.50
C LYS A 279 0.20 17.17 14.71
N ALA A 280 -0.24 16.33 13.79
CA ALA A 280 -1.60 15.80 13.78
C ALA A 280 -1.91 14.98 15.05
N THR A 281 -3.12 15.14 15.56
CA THR A 281 -3.77 14.29 16.55
C THR A 281 -4.61 13.23 15.85
N ILE A 282 -5.39 13.66 14.85
CA ILE A 282 -6.24 12.82 14.01
C ILE A 282 -5.75 12.87 12.56
N LEU A 283 -5.66 11.71 11.92
CA LEU A 283 -5.32 11.57 10.50
C LEU A 283 -6.52 11.02 9.73
N LEU A 284 -6.87 11.67 8.61
CA LEU A 284 -7.89 11.19 7.68
C LEU A 284 -7.16 10.53 6.48
N ASP A 285 -7.35 9.20 6.28
CA ASP A 285 -6.57 8.44 5.29
C ASP A 285 -7.39 7.98 4.08
N GLN A 286 -8.41 7.15 4.28
CA GLN A 286 -9.20 6.59 3.17
C GLN A 286 -10.54 6.01 3.66
N VAL A 287 -11.55 5.93 2.75
CA VAL A 287 -12.88 5.39 3.06
C VAL A 287 -13.21 4.08 2.33
N PHE A 288 -12.63 3.81 1.17
CA PHE A 288 -12.95 2.62 0.38
C PHE A 288 -12.00 1.45 0.68
N ALA A 289 -11.84 1.10 1.96
CA ALA A 289 -10.94 0.05 2.40
C ALA A 289 -11.53 -0.74 3.57
N TYR A 290 -11.19 -2.02 3.64
CA TYR A 290 -11.56 -2.93 4.72
C TYR A 290 -10.51 -2.99 5.83
N ASP A 291 -9.27 -2.62 5.52
CA ASP A 291 -8.10 -2.70 6.38
C ASP A 291 -7.20 -1.45 6.24
N GLN A 292 -6.08 -1.40 6.94
CA GLN A 292 -5.21 -0.25 7.01
C GLN A 292 -4.00 -0.38 6.09
N GLY A 293 -3.80 0.62 5.24
CA GLY A 293 -2.56 0.75 4.47
C GLY A 293 -1.38 1.31 5.31
N TYR A 294 -0.19 1.33 4.72
CA TYR A 294 1.05 1.76 5.38
C TYR A 294 0.97 3.14 6.04
N ASN A 295 0.33 4.12 5.39
CA ASN A 295 0.20 5.47 5.95
C ASN A 295 -0.61 5.48 7.26
N ALA A 296 -1.68 4.69 7.31
CA ALA A 296 -2.49 4.53 8.50
C ALA A 296 -1.72 3.79 9.61
N LEU A 297 -1.08 2.66 9.29
CA LEU A 297 -0.30 1.88 10.27
C LEU A 297 0.88 2.67 10.87
N GLU A 298 1.61 3.46 10.06
CA GLU A 298 2.67 4.34 10.57
C GLU A 298 2.11 5.45 11.48
N ALA A 299 0.91 5.97 11.19
CA ALA A 299 0.24 6.95 12.05
C ALA A 299 -0.21 6.32 13.36
N MET A 300 -0.82 5.13 13.31
CA MET A 300 -1.20 4.35 14.49
C MET A 300 0.02 4.03 15.36
N ALA A 301 1.14 3.64 14.75
CA ALA A 301 2.41 3.41 15.46
C ALA A 301 2.93 4.67 16.17
N LYS A 302 2.68 5.86 15.62
CA LYS A 302 3.00 7.15 16.26
C LYS A 302 1.99 7.56 17.34
N GLY A 303 0.89 6.86 17.49
CA GLY A 303 -0.18 7.21 18.42
C GLY A 303 -1.17 8.24 17.88
N LYS A 304 -1.35 8.32 16.55
CA LYS A 304 -2.42 9.12 15.96
C LYS A 304 -3.72 8.33 15.93
N VAL A 305 -4.87 9.01 16.10
CA VAL A 305 -6.17 8.44 15.78
C VAL A 305 -6.37 8.53 14.27
N VAL A 306 -6.63 7.41 13.62
CA VAL A 306 -6.70 7.34 12.15
C VAL A 306 -8.11 6.96 11.70
N PHE A 307 -8.66 7.75 10.79
CA PHE A 307 -9.87 7.42 10.04
C PHE A 307 -9.46 6.67 8.77
N THR A 308 -9.79 5.39 8.69
CA THR A 308 -9.33 4.48 7.63
C THR A 308 -10.29 3.28 7.51
N GLY A 309 -9.94 2.25 6.74
CA GLY A 309 -10.68 1.00 6.73
C GLY A 309 -10.56 0.25 8.05
N ALA A 310 -11.68 -0.17 8.62
CA ALA A 310 -11.77 -1.04 9.79
C ALA A 310 -13.13 -1.75 9.80
N GLU A 311 -13.40 -2.51 8.72
CA GLU A 311 -14.66 -3.22 8.56
C GLU A 311 -14.82 -4.42 9.52
N THR A 312 -16.00 -5.00 9.55
CA THR A 312 -16.32 -6.15 10.42
C THR A 312 -15.32 -7.29 10.23
N GLU A 313 -14.82 -7.50 9.02
CA GLU A 313 -13.82 -8.51 8.70
C GLU A 313 -12.50 -8.24 9.43
N PHE A 314 -12.06 -6.98 9.49
CA PHE A 314 -10.88 -6.57 10.26
C PHE A 314 -11.11 -6.76 11.76
N LEU A 315 -12.25 -6.33 12.29
CA LEU A 315 -12.58 -6.50 13.70
C LEU A 315 -12.60 -7.97 14.11
N ASN A 316 -13.18 -8.84 13.28
CA ASN A 316 -13.20 -10.28 13.51
C ASN A 316 -11.80 -10.91 13.42
N GLN A 317 -10.97 -10.50 12.45
CA GLN A 317 -9.62 -11.03 12.27
C GLN A 317 -8.76 -10.82 13.52
N TYR A 318 -8.89 -9.66 14.16
CA TYR A 318 -8.04 -9.28 15.30
C TYR A 318 -8.77 -9.28 16.64
N GLN A 319 -10.05 -9.70 16.68
CA GLN A 319 -10.91 -9.75 17.88
C GLN A 319 -11.01 -8.39 18.58
N LEU A 320 -11.23 -7.34 17.78
CA LEU A 320 -11.34 -5.95 18.22
C LEU A 320 -12.80 -5.51 18.29
N GLN A 321 -13.03 -4.45 19.08
CA GLN A 321 -14.29 -3.71 19.08
C GLN A 321 -14.22 -2.56 18.05
N GLU A 322 -15.41 -2.09 17.62
CA GLU A 322 -15.49 -0.91 16.75
C GLU A 322 -14.80 0.29 17.41
N ASP A 323 -14.05 1.05 16.59
CA ASP A 323 -13.33 2.25 16.99
C ASP A 323 -12.33 2.04 18.15
N GLU A 324 -11.82 0.82 18.34
CA GLU A 324 -10.88 0.49 19.42
C GLU A 324 -9.45 0.93 19.12
N VAL A 325 -8.97 0.73 17.89
CA VAL A 325 -7.57 0.99 17.49
C VAL A 325 -7.45 2.02 16.36
N CYS A 326 -8.50 2.18 15.58
CA CYS A 326 -8.67 3.20 14.53
C CYS A 326 -10.17 3.40 14.30
N ILE A 327 -10.54 4.43 13.55
CA ILE A 327 -11.93 4.77 13.28
C ILE A 327 -12.31 4.27 11.89
N ASN A 328 -13.35 3.44 11.80
CA ASN A 328 -13.87 3.02 10.51
C ASN A 328 -14.49 4.21 9.77
N ALA A 329 -13.89 4.59 8.64
CA ALA A 329 -14.33 5.68 7.80
C ALA A 329 -15.15 5.15 6.63
N LEU A 330 -16.47 5.30 6.73
CA LEU A 330 -17.41 4.94 5.67
C LEU A 330 -17.54 6.08 4.64
N PRO A 331 -18.00 5.81 3.41
CA PRO A 331 -18.26 6.82 2.38
C PRO A 331 -19.54 7.64 2.68
N ASP A 332 -19.54 8.29 3.84
CA ASP A 332 -20.65 9.12 4.36
C ASP A 332 -20.06 10.26 5.20
N GLU A 333 -20.11 11.48 4.64
CA GLU A 333 -19.58 12.67 5.28
C GLU A 333 -20.23 12.99 6.64
N ASN A 334 -21.51 12.68 6.81
CA ASN A 334 -22.22 12.95 8.08
C ASN A 334 -21.78 11.97 9.19
N GLN A 335 -21.59 10.70 8.86
CA GLN A 335 -21.03 9.73 9.81
C GLN A 335 -19.60 10.06 10.20
N ILE A 336 -18.75 10.45 9.22
CA ILE A 336 -17.37 10.89 9.50
C ILE A 336 -17.39 12.11 10.42
N ALA A 337 -18.21 13.13 10.10
CA ALA A 337 -18.35 14.34 10.92
C ALA A 337 -18.86 14.02 12.34
N ALA A 338 -19.82 13.11 12.48
CA ALA A 338 -20.34 12.69 13.78
C ALA A 338 -19.27 12.00 14.63
N LYS A 339 -18.46 11.08 14.04
CA LYS A 339 -17.35 10.42 14.75
C LYS A 339 -16.23 11.41 15.12
N ILE A 340 -15.92 12.39 14.27
CA ILE A 340 -14.97 13.45 14.61
C ILE A 340 -15.52 14.33 15.74
N SER A 341 -16.80 14.75 15.68
CA SER A 341 -17.45 15.53 16.73
C SER A 341 -17.41 14.79 18.08
N PHE A 342 -17.73 13.50 18.09
CA PHE A 342 -17.64 12.68 19.28
C PHE A 342 -16.23 12.67 19.89
N LEU A 343 -15.19 12.59 19.07
CA LEU A 343 -13.79 12.64 19.55
C LEU A 343 -13.39 14.03 20.09
N ILE A 344 -13.92 15.10 19.51
CA ILE A 344 -13.70 16.48 20.02
C ILE A 344 -14.36 16.65 21.38
N GLU A 345 -15.59 16.17 21.55
CA GLU A 345 -16.35 16.25 22.79
C GLU A 345 -15.84 15.29 23.88
N HIS A 346 -15.08 14.22 23.48
CA HIS A 346 -14.53 13.20 24.37
C HIS A 346 -13.03 12.98 24.16
N PRO A 347 -12.17 13.96 24.48
CA PRO A 347 -10.73 13.89 24.21
C PRO A 347 -10.01 12.73 24.91
N GLU A 348 -10.55 12.20 26.01
CA GLU A 348 -10.06 11.00 26.67
C GLU A 348 -10.14 9.75 25.77
N LYS A 349 -11.09 9.71 24.82
CA LYS A 349 -11.18 8.63 23.82
C LYS A 349 -10.03 8.69 22.83
N ILE A 350 -9.60 9.88 22.41
CA ILE A 350 -8.43 10.07 21.55
C ILE A 350 -7.21 9.45 22.21
N MET A 351 -6.95 9.74 23.50
CA MET A 351 -5.82 9.17 24.23
C MET A 351 -5.91 7.64 24.33
N LYS A 352 -7.10 7.11 24.57
CA LYS A 352 -7.33 5.66 24.67
C LYS A 352 -7.06 4.99 23.33
N ILE A 353 -7.67 5.46 22.23
CA ILE A 353 -7.49 4.91 20.87
C ILE A 353 -6.03 5.01 20.44
N SER A 354 -5.38 6.16 20.68
CA SER A 354 -3.95 6.37 20.40
C SER A 354 -3.06 5.30 21.02
N LYS A 355 -3.26 4.99 22.30
CA LYS A 355 -2.51 3.94 23.00
C LYS A 355 -2.82 2.54 22.47
N ASN A 356 -4.10 2.27 22.23
CA ASN A 356 -4.53 0.99 21.66
C ASN A 356 -3.98 0.79 20.25
N ALA A 357 -3.99 1.83 19.42
CA ALA A 357 -3.42 1.82 18.08
C ALA A 357 -1.92 1.45 18.10
N ARG A 358 -1.14 2.07 18.99
CA ARG A 358 0.28 1.73 19.18
C ARG A 358 0.46 0.27 19.58
N ASN A 359 -0.27 -0.19 20.60
CA ASN A 359 -0.19 -1.56 21.10
C ASN A 359 -0.57 -2.57 20.00
N PHE A 360 -1.59 -2.26 19.20
CA PHE A 360 -2.01 -3.07 18.07
C PHE A 360 -0.88 -3.22 17.04
N VAL A 361 -0.26 -2.12 16.62
CA VAL A 361 0.84 -2.18 15.63
C VAL A 361 2.04 -2.92 16.20
N GLU A 362 2.39 -2.74 17.47
CA GLU A 362 3.48 -3.47 18.13
C GLU A 362 3.21 -4.99 18.17
N LYS A 363 1.97 -5.38 18.42
CA LYS A 363 1.60 -6.78 18.53
C LYS A 363 1.45 -7.47 17.17
N GLU A 364 0.75 -6.85 16.23
CA GLU A 364 0.31 -7.50 14.99
C GLU A 364 1.20 -7.18 13.78
N HIS A 365 1.93 -6.05 13.81
CA HIS A 365 2.69 -5.52 12.67
C HIS A 365 4.20 -5.35 12.95
N ASP A 366 4.72 -5.81 14.11
CA ASP A 366 6.16 -5.72 14.39
C ASP A 366 6.99 -6.39 13.29
N TYR A 367 7.89 -5.62 12.69
CA TYR A 367 8.63 -6.02 11.52
C TYR A 367 9.52 -7.26 11.69
N LYS A 368 10.01 -7.53 12.92
CA LYS A 368 10.81 -8.74 13.23
C LYS A 368 9.90 -9.96 13.32
N THR A 369 8.78 -9.81 14.03
CA THR A 369 7.75 -10.86 14.16
C THR A 369 7.16 -11.22 12.80
N ILE A 370 6.84 -10.21 11.99
CA ILE A 370 6.34 -10.43 10.62
C ILE A 370 7.41 -11.09 9.74
N ALA A 371 8.67 -10.65 9.81
CA ALA A 371 9.76 -11.30 9.08
C ALA A 371 9.93 -12.78 9.45
N ALA A 372 9.75 -13.14 10.71
CA ALA A 372 9.75 -14.53 11.15
C ALA A 372 8.59 -15.33 10.55
N LYS A 373 7.36 -14.76 10.47
CA LYS A 373 6.22 -15.39 9.79
C LYS A 373 6.52 -15.65 8.31
N TYR A 374 7.16 -14.69 7.61
CA TYR A 374 7.59 -14.90 6.23
C TYR A 374 8.58 -16.05 6.08
N LEU A 375 9.58 -16.14 6.96
CA LEU A 375 10.57 -17.24 6.94
C LEU A 375 9.90 -18.61 7.10
N THR A 376 9.01 -18.75 8.08
CA THR A 376 8.23 -19.98 8.29
C THR A 376 7.33 -20.29 7.07
N CYS A 377 6.74 -19.29 6.45
CA CYS A 377 5.91 -19.49 5.26
C CYS A 377 6.73 -19.98 4.04
N TRP A 378 8.01 -19.58 3.92
CA TRP A 378 8.88 -19.95 2.80
C TRP A 378 9.54 -21.32 2.95
N GLU A 379 9.58 -21.90 4.13
CA GLU A 379 10.00 -23.28 4.41
C GLU A 379 8.98 -24.30 3.86
#